data_21bfd88446a916917f523062b1c773ff
#
_entry.id   21bfd88446a916917f523062b1c773ff
#
_cell.length_a   1.000
_cell.length_b   1.000
_cell.length_c   1.000
_cell.angle_alpha   90.00
_cell.angle_beta   90.00
_cell.angle_gamma   90.00
#
_symmetry.space_group_name_H-M   'P 1'
#
loop_
_entity.id
_entity.type
_entity.pdbx_description
1 polymer ?
#
loop_
_entity_poly.entity_id
_entity_poly.type
_entity_poly.pdbx_seq_one_letter_code
_entity_poly.pdbx_strand_id
1 'polypeptide(L)'
;SGAAAVLLFLLTMALLGGLTAAAGLWSHSRLEELPALADSTWQPLPVREELPEETTVERAPTGDGTTLTISPLPSGGAHSLQEIYRENIASIVSIRGSKGDGMSLGTGVVMSEDGYIITNSHVIEGCGAVDVVLQDERVFQALLVGQDAQSDLAVLKIDCAGLTPAQFGDSTLLEVGDAVAAIGNPLGEELRGTMTDGIISAINRDVNVDGYTMVLLQTTAALNSGNSGGALINDRGQVVGITNLKMRAYDNTVEGLGFAIP
;
A
#
# COMPACT_ATOMS: atom_id res chain seq x y z
N SER A 1 -58.83 -43.49 -22.52
CA SER A 1 -57.78 -43.04 -21.61
C SER A 1 -56.69 -42.18 -22.31
N GLY A 2 -56.55 -42.22 -23.64
CA GLY A 2 -55.59 -41.40 -24.38
C GLY A 2 -55.94 -39.88 -24.38
N ALA A 3 -57.25 -39.57 -24.44
CA ALA A 3 -57.72 -38.19 -24.47
C ALA A 3 -57.43 -37.41 -23.16
N ALA A 4 -57.49 -38.09 -22.02
CA ALA A 4 -57.19 -37.48 -20.70
C ALA A 4 -55.69 -37.15 -20.54
N ALA A 5 -54.81 -37.97 -21.11
CA ALA A 5 -53.38 -37.74 -21.07
C ALA A 5 -52.97 -36.54 -21.98
N VAL A 6 -53.61 -36.46 -23.17
CA VAL A 6 -53.38 -35.31 -24.08
C VAL A 6 -53.90 -34.01 -23.46
N LEU A 7 -55.09 -34.04 -22.81
CA LEU A 7 -55.64 -32.86 -22.15
C LEU A 7 -54.74 -32.39 -20.97
N LEU A 8 -54.23 -33.35 -20.19
CA LEU A 8 -53.30 -33.03 -19.07
C LEU A 8 -51.99 -32.43 -19.59
N PHE A 9 -51.43 -32.96 -20.67
CA PHE A 9 -50.23 -32.43 -21.33
C PHE A 9 -50.44 -31.01 -21.86
N LEU A 10 -51.56 -30.76 -22.54
CA LEU A 10 -51.89 -29.42 -23.06
C LEU A 10 -52.11 -28.41 -21.91
N LEU A 11 -52.74 -28.83 -20.79
CA LEU A 11 -52.89 -27.97 -19.60
C LEU A 11 -51.55 -27.66 -18.91
N THR A 12 -50.64 -28.63 -18.84
CA THR A 12 -49.32 -28.39 -18.26
C THR A 12 -48.46 -27.46 -19.14
N MET A 13 -48.52 -27.58 -20.45
CA MET A 13 -47.84 -26.69 -21.40
C MET A 13 -48.41 -25.27 -21.37
N ALA A 14 -49.74 -25.12 -21.21
CA ALA A 14 -50.35 -23.79 -21.08
C ALA A 14 -49.99 -23.13 -19.74
N LEU A 15 -49.89 -23.88 -18.65
CA LEU A 15 -49.45 -23.40 -17.33
C LEU A 15 -47.95 -22.98 -17.36
N LEU A 16 -47.10 -23.79 -17.96
CA LEU A 16 -45.66 -23.45 -18.14
C LEU A 16 -45.46 -22.23 -19.05
N GLY A 17 -46.19 -22.14 -20.17
CA GLY A 17 -46.17 -20.96 -21.02
C GLY A 17 -46.68 -19.70 -20.35
N GLY A 18 -47.71 -19.79 -19.52
CA GLY A 18 -48.23 -18.68 -18.72
C GLY A 18 -47.25 -18.19 -17.66
N LEU A 19 -46.53 -19.12 -16.97
CA LEU A 19 -45.51 -18.80 -15.98
C LEU A 19 -44.29 -18.12 -16.62
N THR A 20 -43.84 -18.56 -17.79
CA THR A 20 -42.72 -17.92 -18.52
C THR A 20 -43.09 -16.55 -19.03
N ALA A 21 -44.31 -16.36 -19.56
CA ALA A 21 -44.81 -15.04 -19.97
C ALA A 21 -44.96 -14.08 -18.79
N ALA A 22 -45.48 -14.54 -17.66
CA ALA A 22 -45.59 -13.75 -16.46
C ALA A 22 -44.22 -13.36 -15.87
N ALA A 23 -43.24 -14.27 -15.86
CA ALA A 23 -41.86 -13.99 -15.44
C ALA A 23 -41.19 -13.00 -16.40
N GLY A 24 -41.40 -13.10 -17.70
CA GLY A 24 -40.90 -12.16 -18.72
C GLY A 24 -41.47 -10.76 -18.57
N LEU A 25 -42.80 -10.64 -18.32
CA LEU A 25 -43.46 -9.37 -18.06
C LEU A 25 -43.02 -8.74 -16.74
N TRP A 26 -42.83 -9.55 -15.69
CA TRP A 26 -42.34 -9.09 -14.39
C TRP A 26 -40.88 -8.62 -14.46
N SER A 27 -40.01 -9.30 -15.20
CA SER A 27 -38.62 -8.85 -15.39
C SER A 27 -38.56 -7.56 -16.24
N HIS A 28 -39.43 -7.41 -17.23
CA HIS A 28 -39.45 -6.23 -18.08
C HIS A 28 -39.96 -4.99 -17.33
N SER A 29 -41.02 -5.14 -16.49
CA SER A 29 -41.51 -4.06 -15.66
C SER A 29 -40.50 -3.61 -14.58
N ARG A 30 -39.69 -4.53 -14.05
CA ARG A 30 -38.62 -4.21 -13.10
C ARG A 30 -37.43 -3.49 -13.76
N LEU A 31 -37.15 -3.75 -15.04
CA LEU A 31 -36.10 -3.05 -15.77
C LEU A 31 -36.48 -1.60 -16.11
N GLU A 32 -37.77 -1.30 -16.24
CA GLU A 32 -38.26 0.07 -16.42
C GLU A 32 -38.26 0.89 -15.12
N GLU A 33 -38.31 0.26 -13.94
CA GLU A 33 -38.23 0.92 -12.63
C GLU A 33 -36.80 1.10 -12.12
N LEU A 34 -35.78 0.58 -12.79
CA LEU A 34 -34.41 0.94 -12.46
C LEU A 34 -34.19 2.38 -12.92
N PRO A 35 -33.82 3.29 -11.99
CA PRO A 35 -33.44 4.66 -12.38
C PRO A 35 -32.36 4.52 -13.46
N ALA A 36 -32.58 5.20 -14.56
CA ALA A 36 -31.64 5.19 -15.68
C ALA A 36 -30.24 5.52 -15.13
N LEU A 37 -29.33 4.55 -15.17
CA LEU A 37 -27.92 4.76 -14.92
C LEU A 37 -27.26 5.72 -15.94
N ALA A 38 -28.11 6.28 -16.83
CA ALA A 38 -27.69 7.15 -17.92
C ALA A 38 -27.31 8.59 -17.51
N ASP A 39 -27.50 8.97 -16.22
CA ASP A 39 -27.18 10.34 -15.77
C ASP A 39 -26.17 10.36 -14.62
N SER A 40 -25.42 9.30 -14.41
CA SER A 40 -24.14 9.46 -13.73
C SER A 40 -23.17 10.13 -14.72
N THR A 41 -23.33 11.42 -14.94
CA THR A 41 -22.21 12.22 -15.42
C THR A 41 -21.11 12.01 -14.39
N TRP A 42 -20.15 11.13 -14.71
CA TRP A 42 -18.92 11.00 -13.95
C TRP A 42 -18.33 12.42 -13.88
N GLN A 43 -18.53 13.09 -12.77
CA GLN A 43 -17.84 14.33 -12.49
C GLN A 43 -16.51 13.92 -11.84
N PRO A 44 -15.38 14.27 -12.44
CA PRO A 44 -14.12 14.15 -11.74
C PRO A 44 -14.28 14.84 -10.39
N LEU A 45 -13.96 14.14 -9.31
CA LEU A 45 -13.93 14.75 -7.99
C LEU A 45 -13.06 16.01 -8.09
N PRO A 46 -13.47 17.11 -7.45
CA PRO A 46 -12.65 18.31 -7.44
C PRO A 46 -11.26 17.91 -6.95
N VAL A 47 -10.27 18.08 -7.81
CA VAL A 47 -8.87 17.97 -7.43
C VAL A 47 -8.67 18.99 -6.32
N ARG A 48 -8.45 18.53 -5.11
CA ARG A 48 -8.11 19.39 -4.00
C ARG A 48 -6.68 19.84 -4.26
N GLU A 49 -6.51 21.01 -4.88
CA GLU A 49 -5.23 21.71 -5.00
C GLU A 49 -4.80 22.24 -3.61
N GLU A 50 -4.71 21.38 -2.62
CA GLU A 50 -3.92 21.72 -1.45
C GLU A 50 -2.47 21.45 -1.82
N LEU A 51 -1.71 22.54 -1.99
CA LEU A 51 -0.25 22.43 -2.08
C LEU A 51 0.24 21.64 -0.86
N PRO A 52 1.18 20.70 -1.04
CA PRO A 52 1.76 19.97 0.08
C PRO A 52 2.22 20.94 1.15
N GLU A 53 1.85 20.69 2.40
CA GLU A 53 2.31 21.52 3.51
C GLU A 53 3.83 21.44 3.59
N GLU A 54 4.50 22.59 3.55
CA GLU A 54 5.95 22.64 3.55
C GLU A 54 6.47 22.12 4.91
N THR A 55 7.32 21.08 4.86
CA THR A 55 8.00 20.59 6.04
C THR A 55 9.12 21.56 6.43
N THR A 56 9.23 21.86 7.74
CA THR A 56 10.28 22.72 8.30
C THR A 56 11.30 21.92 9.10
N VAL A 57 11.35 20.60 8.94
CA VAL A 57 12.37 19.73 9.54
C VAL A 57 13.76 20.23 9.19
N GLU A 58 14.64 20.31 10.18
CA GLU A 58 16.03 20.72 9.98
C GLU A 58 16.71 19.85 8.93
N ARG A 59 17.43 20.50 7.97
CA ARG A 59 18.08 19.79 6.89
C ARG A 59 19.46 19.28 7.31
N ALA A 60 19.77 18.06 6.88
CA ALA A 60 21.13 17.55 6.97
C ALA A 60 22.09 18.40 6.14
N PRO A 61 23.38 18.48 6.53
CA PRO A 61 24.43 19.01 5.64
C PRO A 61 24.37 18.30 4.29
N THR A 62 24.90 18.98 3.27
CA THR A 62 24.99 18.41 1.91
C THR A 62 25.56 17.01 1.97
N GLY A 63 24.91 16.06 1.29
CA GLY A 63 25.21 14.64 1.40
C GLY A 63 26.66 14.28 1.14
N ASP A 64 27.10 13.25 1.81
CA ASP A 64 28.48 12.70 1.76
C ASP A 64 28.73 11.80 0.56
N GLY A 65 27.74 11.68 -0.35
CA GLY A 65 27.79 10.79 -1.52
C GLY A 65 27.26 9.39 -1.25
N THR A 66 26.61 9.14 -0.11
CA THR A 66 25.93 7.87 0.17
C THR A 66 24.87 7.58 -0.91
N THR A 67 24.91 6.40 -1.46
CA THR A 67 23.98 5.91 -2.49
C THR A 67 23.29 4.64 -2.04
N LEU A 68 22.02 4.47 -2.44
CA LEU A 68 21.33 3.21 -2.29
C LEU A 68 21.91 2.17 -3.24
N THR A 69 22.31 1.02 -2.70
CA THR A 69 22.85 -0.09 -3.52
C THR A 69 21.78 -1.15 -3.69
N ILE A 70 21.41 -1.44 -4.93
CA ILE A 70 20.56 -2.58 -5.27
C ILE A 70 21.41 -3.84 -5.29
N SER A 71 21.06 -4.79 -4.44
CA SER A 71 21.75 -6.08 -4.34
C SER A 71 21.22 -7.05 -5.39
N PRO A 72 22.08 -7.88 -6.01
CA PRO A 72 21.63 -8.93 -6.91
C PRO A 72 20.76 -9.93 -6.14
N LEU A 73 19.90 -10.66 -6.86
CA LEU A 73 19.07 -11.69 -6.25
C LEU A 73 19.97 -12.75 -5.58
N PRO A 74 19.81 -13.02 -4.27
CA PRO A 74 20.63 -14.00 -3.57
C PRO A 74 20.51 -15.40 -4.18
N SER A 75 21.64 -16.11 -4.25
CA SER A 75 21.63 -17.53 -4.61
C SER A 75 21.06 -18.32 -3.43
N GLY A 76 20.06 -19.16 -3.68
CA GLY A 76 19.42 -19.97 -2.64
C GLY A 76 17.95 -20.20 -2.90
N GLY A 77 17.27 -20.87 -1.97
CA GLY A 77 15.81 -21.04 -1.99
C GLY A 77 15.09 -19.87 -1.38
N ALA A 78 13.75 -19.87 -1.45
CA ALA A 78 12.90 -18.93 -0.75
C ALA A 78 13.07 -19.09 0.77
N HIS A 79 13.10 -17.94 1.47
CA HIS A 79 13.11 -17.88 2.92
C HIS A 79 11.71 -18.12 3.46
N SER A 80 11.60 -18.70 4.65
CA SER A 80 10.35 -18.71 5.40
C SER A 80 10.00 -17.29 5.89
N LEU A 81 8.72 -17.03 6.17
CA LEU A 81 8.28 -15.75 6.74
C LEU A 81 9.00 -15.41 8.05
N GLN A 82 9.32 -16.44 8.87
CA GLN A 82 10.08 -16.25 10.11
C GLN A 82 11.54 -15.84 9.87
N GLU A 83 12.15 -16.31 8.79
CA GLU A 83 13.51 -15.90 8.38
C GLU A 83 13.48 -14.48 7.86
N ILE A 84 12.56 -14.15 6.94
CA ILE A 84 12.36 -12.80 6.42
C ILE A 84 12.19 -11.81 7.57
N TYR A 85 11.34 -12.14 8.56
CA TYR A 85 11.13 -11.27 9.72
C TYR A 85 12.41 -11.04 10.51
N ARG A 86 13.11 -12.11 10.90
CA ARG A 86 14.33 -12.03 11.72
C ARG A 86 15.46 -11.25 11.05
N GLU A 87 15.57 -11.38 9.75
CA GLU A 87 16.61 -10.70 8.96
C GLU A 87 16.35 -9.22 8.78
N ASN A 88 15.07 -8.83 8.73
CA ASN A 88 14.72 -7.47 8.35
C ASN A 88 14.22 -6.59 9.50
N ILE A 89 13.75 -7.17 10.61
CA ILE A 89 13.11 -6.37 11.67
C ILE A 89 14.03 -5.30 12.27
N ALA A 90 15.33 -5.56 12.35
CA ALA A 90 16.30 -4.58 12.86
C ALA A 90 16.50 -3.36 11.94
N SER A 91 16.12 -3.50 10.66
CA SER A 91 16.19 -2.43 9.65
C SER A 91 14.91 -1.58 9.60
N ILE A 92 13.87 -1.95 10.35
CA ILE A 92 12.58 -1.24 10.35
C ILE A 92 12.51 -0.33 11.58
N VAL A 93 12.16 0.93 11.36
CA VAL A 93 12.09 1.95 12.41
C VAL A 93 10.74 2.64 12.41
N SER A 94 10.33 3.19 13.55
CA SER A 94 9.15 4.06 13.62
C SER A 94 9.55 5.51 13.32
N ILE A 95 8.69 6.21 12.58
CA ILE A 95 8.82 7.64 12.31
C ILE A 95 7.71 8.37 13.07
N ARG A 96 8.09 9.39 13.85
CA ARG A 96 7.18 10.27 14.54
C ARG A 96 7.44 11.71 14.13
N GLY A 97 6.49 12.32 13.45
CA GLY A 97 6.56 13.70 13.02
C GLY A 97 5.69 14.60 13.89
N SER A 98 6.23 15.71 14.39
CA SER A 98 5.47 16.72 15.11
C SER A 98 4.90 17.75 14.13
N LYS A 99 3.56 17.86 14.05
CA LYS A 99 2.84 18.72 13.13
C LYS A 99 1.83 19.58 13.89
N GLY A 100 2.16 20.86 14.17
CA GLY A 100 1.33 21.72 14.99
C GLY A 100 0.99 21.08 16.34
N ASP A 101 -0.31 20.93 16.66
CA ASP A 101 -0.78 20.24 17.86
C ASP A 101 -0.97 18.73 17.66
N GLY A 102 -0.66 18.20 16.47
CA GLY A 102 -0.82 16.80 16.09
C GLY A 102 0.49 16.05 15.91
N MET A 103 0.36 14.76 15.64
CA MET A 103 1.47 13.86 15.36
C MET A 103 1.21 13.06 14.10
N SER A 104 2.21 12.97 13.24
CA SER A 104 2.25 12.03 12.14
C SER A 104 3.00 10.77 12.57
N LEU A 105 2.48 9.61 12.20
CA LEU A 105 3.10 8.31 12.50
C LEU A 105 3.30 7.53 11.21
N GLY A 106 4.46 6.91 11.10
CA GLY A 106 4.82 6.07 9.95
C GLY A 106 5.96 5.12 10.27
N THR A 107 6.44 4.52 9.23
CA THR A 107 7.57 3.57 9.26
C THR A 107 8.71 4.12 8.41
N GLY A 108 9.93 3.70 8.70
CA GLY A 108 11.10 3.92 7.87
C GLY A 108 11.93 2.66 7.73
N VAL A 109 12.77 2.63 6.70
CA VAL A 109 13.70 1.51 6.41
C VAL A 109 15.13 2.05 6.45
N VAL A 110 15.98 1.42 7.24
CA VAL A 110 17.40 1.78 7.36
C VAL A 110 18.12 1.45 6.06
N MET A 111 18.75 2.46 5.46
CA MET A 111 19.49 2.34 4.19
C MET A 111 20.99 2.08 4.41
N SER A 112 21.55 2.58 5.53
CA SER A 112 22.99 2.53 5.79
C SER A 112 23.30 2.38 7.28
N GLU A 113 24.49 1.84 7.58
CA GLU A 113 24.95 1.65 8.95
C GLU A 113 25.14 2.95 9.74
N ASP A 114 25.32 4.07 9.04
CA ASP A 114 25.57 5.39 9.64
C ASP A 114 24.33 6.24 9.80
N GLY A 115 23.11 5.71 9.49
CA GLY A 115 21.85 6.33 9.87
C GLY A 115 21.03 6.99 8.80
N TYR A 116 21.22 6.67 7.53
CA TYR A 116 20.28 7.05 6.48
C TYR A 116 19.04 6.15 6.50
N ILE A 117 17.86 6.77 6.40
CA ILE A 117 16.57 6.09 6.51
C ILE A 117 15.66 6.60 5.41
N ILE A 118 15.03 5.68 4.66
CA ILE A 118 14.00 6.01 3.68
C ILE A 118 12.61 5.85 4.30
N THR A 119 11.70 6.75 3.95
CA THR A 119 10.28 6.74 4.32
C THR A 119 9.44 7.42 3.24
N ASN A 120 8.13 7.55 3.44
CA ASN A 120 7.31 8.35 2.53
C ASN A 120 7.39 9.85 2.86
N SER A 121 7.27 10.68 1.82
CA SER A 121 7.25 12.14 1.97
C SER A 121 6.04 12.60 2.78
N HIS A 122 4.86 12.02 2.56
CA HIS A 122 3.63 12.37 3.29
C HIS A 122 3.72 12.07 4.80
N VAL A 123 4.59 11.14 5.23
CA VAL A 123 4.78 10.83 6.66
C VAL A 123 5.39 12.03 7.41
N ILE A 124 6.22 12.82 6.72
CA ILE A 124 6.89 13.98 7.31
C ILE A 124 6.33 15.32 6.82
N GLU A 125 5.32 15.30 5.96
CA GLU A 125 4.69 16.48 5.38
C GLU A 125 4.13 17.41 6.46
N GLY A 126 4.51 18.69 6.42
CA GLY A 126 4.10 19.71 7.39
C GLY A 126 4.68 19.52 8.80
N CYS A 127 5.62 18.59 8.99
CA CYS A 127 6.28 18.42 10.28
C CYS A 127 7.35 19.50 10.53
N GLY A 128 7.45 19.97 11.78
CA GLY A 128 8.52 20.85 12.27
C GLY A 128 9.71 20.09 12.83
N ALA A 129 9.49 18.88 13.34
CA ALA A 129 10.52 17.96 13.83
C ALA A 129 10.10 16.51 13.54
N VAL A 130 11.09 15.65 13.37
CA VAL A 130 10.89 14.22 13.15
C VAL A 130 11.82 13.44 14.05
N ASP A 131 11.26 12.49 14.78
CA ASP A 131 12.00 11.49 15.56
C ASP A 131 11.94 10.13 14.87
N VAL A 132 13.06 9.42 14.95
CA VAL A 132 13.20 8.01 14.56
C VAL A 132 13.33 7.18 15.82
N VAL A 133 12.48 6.16 15.95
CA VAL A 133 12.52 5.21 17.08
C VAL A 133 12.97 3.86 16.55
N LEU A 134 14.10 3.38 17.06
CA LEU A 134 14.66 2.07 16.70
C LEU A 134 13.89 0.93 17.38
N GLN A 135 14.16 -0.31 16.97
CA GLN A 135 13.55 -1.48 17.59
C GLN A 135 13.90 -1.66 19.08
N ASP A 136 15.07 -1.19 19.48
CA ASP A 136 15.53 -1.19 20.87
C ASP A 136 15.05 0.03 21.69
N GLU A 137 14.06 0.78 21.16
CA GLU A 137 13.41 1.95 21.77
C GLU A 137 14.30 3.19 21.88
N ARG A 138 15.53 3.18 21.38
CA ARG A 138 16.32 4.42 21.27
C ARG A 138 15.65 5.39 20.31
N VAL A 139 15.63 6.66 20.71
CA VAL A 139 15.01 7.75 19.95
C VAL A 139 16.08 8.70 19.47
N PHE A 140 16.02 9.07 18.21
CA PHE A 140 16.94 10.02 17.59
C PHE A 140 16.15 11.09 16.84
N GLN A 141 16.51 12.35 17.02
CA GLN A 141 16.01 13.40 16.15
C GLN A 141 16.62 13.22 14.75
N ALA A 142 15.75 13.30 13.75
CA ALA A 142 16.16 13.13 12.36
C ALA A 142 16.33 14.49 11.67
N LEU A 143 17.32 14.55 10.78
CA LEU A 143 17.51 15.64 9.83
C LEU A 143 16.97 15.21 8.46
N LEU A 144 16.39 16.15 7.71
CA LEU A 144 15.91 15.90 6.36
C LEU A 144 17.07 15.99 5.37
N VAL A 145 17.37 14.90 4.69
CA VAL A 145 18.32 14.85 3.58
C VAL A 145 17.68 15.38 2.29
N GLY A 146 16.52 14.83 1.95
CA GLY A 146 15.74 15.22 0.80
C GLY A 146 14.37 14.57 0.80
N GLN A 147 13.45 15.17 0.06
CA GLN A 147 12.11 14.63 -0.18
C GLN A 147 11.64 14.98 -1.57
N ASP A 148 10.78 14.14 -2.10
CA ASP A 148 10.09 14.36 -3.36
C ASP A 148 8.62 13.97 -3.21
N ALA A 149 7.73 14.96 -3.34
CA ALA A 149 6.30 14.76 -3.21
C ALA A 149 5.70 13.97 -4.40
N GLN A 150 6.34 14.01 -5.57
CA GLN A 150 5.86 13.31 -6.76
C GLN A 150 6.07 11.80 -6.63
N SER A 151 7.24 11.36 -6.17
CA SER A 151 7.52 9.95 -5.88
C SER A 151 7.05 9.53 -4.49
N ASP A 152 6.61 10.48 -3.66
CA ASP A 152 6.22 10.29 -2.26
C ASP A 152 7.31 9.60 -1.42
N LEU A 153 8.58 9.95 -1.65
CA LEU A 153 9.72 9.45 -0.90
C LEU A 153 10.43 10.57 -0.14
N ALA A 154 10.98 10.24 1.02
CA ALA A 154 11.85 11.10 1.79
C ALA A 154 13.02 10.29 2.37
N VAL A 155 14.17 10.94 2.48
CA VAL A 155 15.36 10.40 3.13
C VAL A 155 15.68 11.25 4.35
N LEU A 156 15.83 10.58 5.47
CA LEU A 156 16.20 11.15 6.77
C LEU A 156 17.61 10.71 7.16
N LYS A 157 18.26 11.48 8.03
CA LYS A 157 19.55 11.15 8.64
C LYS A 157 19.45 11.28 10.14
N ILE A 158 19.86 10.24 10.86
CA ILE A 158 20.03 10.27 12.32
C ILE A 158 21.51 10.16 12.69
N ASP A 159 21.89 10.72 13.82
CA ASP A 159 23.24 10.57 14.38
C ASP A 159 23.35 9.27 15.18
N CYS A 160 23.45 8.17 14.44
CA CYS A 160 23.59 6.82 15.00
C CYS A 160 24.44 5.97 14.05
N ALA A 161 25.38 5.24 14.60
CA ALA A 161 26.21 4.30 13.86
C ALA A 161 25.94 2.87 14.30
N GLY A 162 26.33 1.93 13.46
CA GLY A 162 26.19 0.48 13.74
C GLY A 162 24.75 -0.01 13.58
N LEU A 163 23.95 0.67 12.76
CA LEU A 163 22.62 0.19 12.39
C LEU A 163 22.74 -1.01 11.44
N THR A 164 21.67 -1.78 11.35
CA THR A 164 21.56 -2.90 10.39
C THR A 164 20.81 -2.41 9.16
N PRO A 165 21.46 -2.18 8.01
CA PRO A 165 20.79 -1.76 6.79
C PRO A 165 19.94 -2.90 6.21
N ALA A 166 18.81 -2.56 5.60
CA ALA A 166 18.06 -3.50 4.78
C ALA A 166 18.83 -3.82 3.48
N GLN A 167 18.62 -5.01 2.96
CA GLN A 167 19.07 -5.34 1.60
C GLN A 167 17.99 -4.92 0.61
N PHE A 168 18.33 -4.03 -0.32
CA PHE A 168 17.43 -3.58 -1.37
C PHE A 168 17.62 -4.45 -2.62
N GLY A 169 16.53 -4.98 -3.15
CA GLY A 169 16.48 -5.81 -4.34
C GLY A 169 15.97 -5.06 -5.57
N ASP A 170 16.12 -5.68 -6.73
CA ASP A 170 15.62 -5.15 -8.00
C ASP A 170 14.14 -5.50 -8.18
N SER A 171 13.26 -4.51 -8.02
CA SER A 171 11.81 -4.66 -8.19
C SER A 171 11.38 -5.02 -9.62
N THR A 172 12.24 -4.78 -10.62
CA THR A 172 11.96 -5.13 -12.02
C THR A 172 11.98 -6.65 -12.28
N LEU A 173 12.53 -7.42 -11.35
CA LEU A 173 12.58 -8.88 -11.40
C LEU A 173 11.31 -9.55 -10.83
N LEU A 174 10.40 -8.77 -10.26
CA LEU A 174 9.15 -9.30 -9.70
C LEU A 174 8.17 -9.72 -10.78
N GLU A 175 7.46 -10.79 -10.49
CA GLU A 175 6.33 -11.27 -11.30
C GLU A 175 5.02 -11.28 -10.50
N VAL A 176 3.88 -11.18 -11.18
CA VAL A 176 2.57 -11.33 -10.53
C VAL A 176 2.43 -12.74 -10.00
N GLY A 177 2.14 -12.85 -8.70
CA GLY A 177 2.07 -14.10 -7.96
C GLY A 177 3.25 -14.33 -7.02
N ASP A 178 4.32 -13.54 -7.13
CA ASP A 178 5.47 -13.64 -6.21
C ASP A 178 5.04 -13.37 -4.78
N ALA A 179 5.52 -14.23 -3.86
CA ALA A 179 5.27 -14.07 -2.45
C ALA A 179 6.04 -12.87 -1.89
N VAL A 180 5.35 -12.07 -1.09
CA VAL A 180 5.94 -10.90 -0.42
C VAL A 180 5.46 -10.79 1.02
N ALA A 181 6.27 -10.15 1.85
CA ALA A 181 5.89 -9.74 3.19
C ALA A 181 6.01 -8.21 3.32
N ALA A 182 5.11 -7.60 4.06
CA ALA A 182 5.20 -6.20 4.45
C ALA A 182 5.54 -6.12 5.94
N ILE A 183 6.54 -5.30 6.31
CA ILE A 183 6.89 -5.04 7.70
C ILE A 183 6.80 -3.53 7.95
N GLY A 184 6.08 -3.17 9.02
CA GLY A 184 5.91 -1.78 9.41
C GLY A 184 5.41 -1.64 10.85
N ASN A 185 5.06 -0.40 11.22
CA ASN A 185 4.63 -0.04 12.57
C ASN A 185 3.21 0.55 12.56
N PRO A 186 2.18 -0.27 12.25
CA PRO A 186 0.82 0.22 12.16
C PRO A 186 0.36 0.77 13.51
N LEU A 187 -0.40 1.89 13.47
CA LEU A 187 -0.98 2.54 14.67
C LEU A 187 0.04 2.98 15.73
N GLY A 188 1.34 3.05 15.38
CA GLY A 188 2.40 3.53 16.27
C GLY A 188 3.15 2.45 17.04
N GLU A 189 3.64 2.80 18.23
CA GLU A 189 4.60 1.97 18.97
C GLU A 189 4.03 0.66 19.52
N GLU A 190 2.71 0.61 19.78
CA GLU A 190 2.06 -0.57 20.37
C GLU A 190 2.07 -1.78 19.42
N LEU A 191 2.05 -1.51 18.08
CA LEU A 191 2.05 -2.56 17.05
C LEU A 191 3.34 -2.55 16.22
N ARG A 192 4.43 -2.07 16.81
CA ARG A 192 5.75 -2.03 16.16
C ARG A 192 6.19 -3.41 15.68
N GLY A 193 6.76 -3.45 14.48
CA GLY A 193 7.26 -4.68 13.88
C GLY A 193 6.16 -5.64 13.42
N THR A 194 4.97 -5.14 13.15
CA THR A 194 3.92 -5.98 12.56
C THR A 194 4.32 -6.42 11.16
N MET A 195 4.24 -7.73 10.91
CA MET A 195 4.42 -8.33 9.60
C MET A 195 3.09 -8.85 9.07
N THR A 196 2.83 -8.60 7.80
CA THR A 196 1.76 -9.21 7.02
C THR A 196 2.34 -9.83 5.76
N ASP A 197 1.69 -10.85 5.21
CA ASP A 197 2.11 -11.52 4.00
C ASP A 197 1.06 -11.46 2.90
N GLY A 198 1.49 -11.71 1.68
CA GLY A 198 0.66 -11.70 0.50
C GLY A 198 1.44 -12.02 -0.76
N ILE A 199 0.92 -11.56 -1.88
CA ILE A 199 1.57 -11.71 -3.19
C ILE A 199 1.63 -10.36 -3.90
N ILE A 200 2.49 -10.25 -4.89
CA ILE A 200 2.40 -9.21 -5.91
C ILE A 200 1.15 -9.49 -6.76
N SER A 201 0.17 -8.63 -6.70
CA SER A 201 -1.09 -8.78 -7.45
C SER A 201 -1.11 -7.99 -8.76
N ALA A 202 -0.27 -6.96 -8.89
CA ALA A 202 0.02 -6.28 -10.15
C ALA A 202 1.35 -5.52 -10.05
N ILE A 203 1.98 -5.29 -11.21
CA ILE A 203 3.18 -4.47 -11.38
C ILE A 203 2.89 -3.35 -12.37
N ASN A 204 3.67 -2.25 -12.29
CA ASN A 204 3.55 -1.08 -13.18
C ASN A 204 2.10 -0.53 -13.24
N ARG A 205 1.45 -0.40 -12.08
CA ARG A 205 0.15 0.25 -12.00
C ARG A 205 0.34 1.77 -12.01
N ASP A 206 -0.10 2.39 -13.10
CA ASP A 206 -0.25 3.85 -13.15
C ASP A 206 -1.43 4.25 -12.28
N VAL A 207 -1.14 4.92 -11.18
CA VAL A 207 -2.15 5.34 -10.22
C VAL A 207 -2.03 6.83 -9.97
N ASN A 208 -3.14 7.55 -10.02
CA ASN A 208 -3.16 8.95 -9.66
C ASN A 208 -3.29 9.09 -8.15
N VAL A 209 -2.29 9.72 -7.53
CA VAL A 209 -2.22 10.01 -6.10
C VAL A 209 -2.06 11.51 -5.93
N ASP A 210 -3.06 12.20 -5.40
CA ASP A 210 -3.04 13.66 -5.16
C ASP A 210 -2.59 14.49 -6.38
N GLY A 211 -3.02 14.09 -7.58
CA GLY A 211 -2.68 14.77 -8.84
C GLY A 211 -1.39 14.31 -9.50
N TYR A 212 -0.61 13.44 -8.88
CA TYR A 212 0.59 12.83 -9.47
C TYR A 212 0.30 11.42 -9.98
N THR A 213 0.80 11.08 -11.16
CA THR A 213 0.77 9.70 -11.65
C THR A 213 2.00 8.97 -11.13
N MET A 214 1.78 7.96 -10.30
CA MET A 214 2.82 7.10 -9.75
C MET A 214 2.73 5.72 -10.36
N VAL A 215 3.88 5.11 -10.65
CA VAL A 215 3.96 3.70 -11.06
C VAL A 215 4.21 2.86 -9.82
N LEU A 216 3.27 2.00 -9.46
CA LEU A 216 3.27 1.28 -8.19
C LEU A 216 3.23 -0.24 -8.37
N LEU A 217 3.77 -0.95 -7.40
CA LEU A 217 3.51 -2.36 -7.14
C LEU A 217 2.19 -2.47 -6.39
N GLN A 218 1.36 -3.43 -6.77
CA GLN A 218 0.15 -3.79 -6.02
C GLN A 218 0.36 -5.11 -5.30
N THR A 219 -0.07 -5.19 -4.04
CA THR A 219 0.04 -6.40 -3.21
C THR A 219 -1.25 -6.71 -2.47
N THR A 220 -1.46 -7.98 -2.15
CA THR A 220 -2.51 -8.44 -1.23
C THR A 220 -2.08 -8.42 0.23
N ALA A 221 -0.80 -8.17 0.54
CA ALA A 221 -0.35 -8.01 1.92
C ALA A 221 -1.14 -6.88 2.59
N ALA A 222 -1.69 -7.16 3.78
CA ALA A 222 -2.55 -6.21 4.48
C ALA A 222 -1.72 -4.99 4.95
N LEU A 223 -2.07 -3.81 4.45
CA LEU A 223 -1.47 -2.55 4.83
C LEU A 223 -2.47 -1.71 5.62
N ASN A 224 -2.02 -1.11 6.72
CA ASN A 224 -2.82 -0.26 7.60
C ASN A 224 -2.07 1.05 7.91
N SER A 225 -2.81 2.04 8.44
CA SER A 225 -2.24 3.33 8.86
C SER A 225 -1.04 3.11 9.78
N GLY A 226 0.10 3.75 9.46
CA GLY A 226 1.38 3.56 10.12
C GLY A 226 2.34 2.62 9.38
N ASN A 227 1.88 1.78 8.44
CA ASN A 227 2.77 1.01 7.56
C ASN A 227 3.41 1.87 6.47
N SER A 228 2.89 3.07 6.18
CA SER A 228 3.50 4.00 5.21
C SER A 228 4.97 4.21 5.51
N GLY A 229 5.82 4.06 4.49
CA GLY A 229 7.29 4.13 4.59
C GLY A 229 7.95 2.83 5.03
N GLY A 230 7.19 1.77 5.29
CA GLY A 230 7.70 0.44 5.63
C GLY A 230 8.20 -0.34 4.42
N ALA A 231 8.69 -1.54 4.68
CA ALA A 231 9.28 -2.40 3.67
C ALA A 231 8.25 -3.37 3.06
N LEU A 232 8.22 -3.47 1.73
CA LEU A 232 7.71 -4.64 1.01
C LEU A 232 8.90 -5.51 0.63
N ILE A 233 8.91 -6.77 1.06
CA ILE A 233 10.07 -7.66 1.04
C ILE A 233 9.73 -8.90 0.22
N ASN A 234 10.63 -9.30 -0.68
CA ASN A 234 10.47 -10.51 -1.49
C ASN A 234 10.79 -11.80 -0.68
N ASP A 235 10.62 -12.96 -1.29
CA ASP A 235 10.90 -14.26 -0.71
C ASP A 235 12.40 -14.56 -0.48
N ARG A 236 13.28 -13.61 -0.80
CA ARG A 236 14.74 -13.66 -0.58
C ARG A 236 15.21 -12.70 0.50
N GLY A 237 14.28 -12.07 1.23
CA GLY A 237 14.59 -11.11 2.28
C GLY A 237 15.03 -9.73 1.79
N GLN A 238 14.84 -9.41 0.52
CA GLN A 238 15.20 -8.10 -0.04
C GLN A 238 14.00 -7.16 -0.08
N VAL A 239 14.22 -5.90 0.30
CA VAL A 239 13.23 -4.82 0.14
C VAL A 239 13.10 -4.48 -1.35
N VAL A 240 11.92 -4.70 -1.89
CA VAL A 240 11.60 -4.47 -3.31
C VAL A 240 10.60 -3.32 -3.50
N GLY A 241 10.16 -2.71 -2.41
CA GLY A 241 9.30 -1.54 -2.46
C GLY A 241 9.10 -0.91 -1.09
N ILE A 242 8.73 0.38 -1.09
CA ILE A 242 8.35 1.12 0.10
C ILE A 242 6.82 1.21 0.16
N THR A 243 6.23 0.66 1.22
CA THR A 243 4.77 0.59 1.36
C THR A 243 4.15 1.98 1.42
N ASN A 244 3.04 2.17 0.72
CA ASN A 244 2.35 3.46 0.59
C ASN A 244 0.85 3.30 0.83
N LEU A 245 0.32 4.05 1.80
CA LEU A 245 -1.10 4.04 2.16
C LEU A 245 -1.86 5.30 1.78
N LYS A 246 -1.21 6.26 1.11
CA LYS A 246 -1.90 7.45 0.57
C LYS A 246 -3.02 7.07 -0.42
N MET A 247 -2.91 5.86 -0.95
CA MET A 247 -3.86 5.21 -1.84
C MET A 247 -4.94 4.40 -1.10
N ARG A 248 -5.57 4.95 -0.10
CA ARG A 248 -6.82 4.33 0.35
C ARG A 248 -7.85 4.47 -0.78
N ALA A 249 -8.31 3.32 -1.29
CA ALA A 249 -9.41 3.27 -2.24
C ALA A 249 -10.53 4.20 -1.76
N TYR A 250 -11.21 4.82 -2.69
CA TYR A 250 -12.34 5.74 -2.49
C TYR A 250 -13.48 5.19 -1.61
N ASP A 251 -13.34 3.95 -1.13
CA ASP A 251 -14.27 3.28 -0.24
C ASP A 251 -13.49 2.50 0.82
N ASN A 252 -13.72 2.82 2.09
CA ASN A 252 -13.11 2.14 3.26
C ASN A 252 -13.47 0.65 3.38
N THR A 253 -14.17 0.09 2.40
CA THR A 253 -14.65 -1.29 2.36
C THR A 253 -13.80 -2.21 1.48
N VAL A 254 -12.79 -1.69 0.75
CA VAL A 254 -11.95 -2.49 -0.13
C VAL A 254 -10.73 -3.02 0.63
N GLU A 255 -10.74 -4.30 0.92
CA GLU A 255 -9.60 -5.03 1.51
C GLU A 255 -8.73 -5.69 0.43
N GLY A 256 -7.45 -5.95 0.75
CA GLY A 256 -6.54 -6.66 -0.16
C GLY A 256 -5.98 -5.83 -1.32
N LEU A 257 -6.07 -4.52 -1.24
CA LEU A 257 -5.41 -3.59 -2.15
C LEU A 257 -4.35 -2.79 -1.39
N GLY A 258 -3.14 -3.32 -1.36
CA GLY A 258 -1.95 -2.63 -0.87
C GLY A 258 -1.11 -2.11 -2.05
N PHE A 259 -0.38 -1.02 -1.82
CA PHE A 259 0.53 -0.45 -2.82
C PHE A 259 1.90 -0.18 -2.23
N ALA A 260 2.93 -0.30 -3.08
CA ALA A 260 4.29 0.07 -2.72
C ALA A 260 4.99 0.77 -3.89
N ILE A 261 5.86 1.71 -3.56
CA ILE A 261 6.76 2.40 -4.49
C ILE A 261 7.92 1.45 -4.78
N PRO A 262 8.15 1.10 -6.07
CA PRO A 262 9.19 0.14 -6.45
C PRO A 262 10.61 0.67 -6.24
#